data_7c7b7e1c071e5f1015bdaabdd004625d
#
_entry.id   7c7b7e1c071e5f1015bdaabdd004625d
#
_cell.length_a   1.000
_cell.length_b   1.000
_cell.length_c   1.000
_cell.angle_alpha   90.00
_cell.angle_beta   90.00
_cell.angle_gamma   90.00
#
_symmetry.space_group_name_H-M   'P 1'
#
loop_
_entity.id
_entity.type
_entity.pdbx_description
1 polymer ?
#
loop_
_entity_poly.entity_id
_entity_poly.type
_entity_poly.pdbx_seq_one_letter_code
_entity_poly.pdbx_strand_id
1 'polypeptide(L)'
;MFENLKNTLDAQQALPGIYMFKFIAPEDKQEAVIALFDRRDVTSRASRNGRYISLTAQVYMETSQDVIDILASAAKIPGVISL
;
A
#
# COMPACT_ATOMS: atom_id res chain seq x y z
N MET A 1 -11.50 10.29 -7.85
CA MET A 1 -11.36 9.10 -6.99
C MET A 1 -10.49 9.37 -5.76
N PHE A 2 -9.26 9.82 -5.97
CA PHE A 2 -8.35 10.05 -4.85
C PHE A 2 -8.69 11.26 -4.00
N GLU A 3 -9.46 12.21 -4.50
CA GLU A 3 -9.87 13.36 -3.72
C GLU A 3 -10.70 12.97 -2.50
N ASN A 4 -11.65 12.04 -2.68
CA ASN A 4 -12.45 11.55 -1.56
C ASN A 4 -11.59 10.79 -0.55
N LEU A 5 -10.62 10.02 -1.03
CA LEU A 5 -9.69 9.32 -0.17
C LEU A 5 -8.85 10.31 0.64
N LYS A 6 -8.39 11.39 0.00
CA LYS A 6 -7.61 12.42 0.69
C LYS A 6 -8.42 13.04 1.84
N ASN A 7 -9.68 13.39 1.58
CA ASN A 7 -10.54 13.95 2.61
C ASN A 7 -10.76 12.97 3.76
N THR A 8 -10.92 11.69 3.46
CA THR A 8 -11.07 10.65 4.48
C THR A 8 -9.81 10.53 5.31
N LEU A 9 -8.64 10.54 4.68
CA LEU A 9 -7.36 10.46 5.39
C LEU A 9 -7.16 11.67 6.30
N ASP A 10 -7.45 12.86 5.80
CA ASP A 10 -7.30 14.08 6.59
C ASP A 10 -8.24 14.10 7.80
N ALA A 11 -9.43 13.50 7.67
CA ALA A 11 -10.42 13.48 8.74
C ALA A 11 -10.21 12.35 9.74
N GLN A 12 -9.72 11.19 9.29
CA GLN A 12 -9.66 9.98 10.10
C GLN A 12 -8.26 9.58 10.53
N GLN A 13 -7.26 9.93 9.73
CA GLN A 13 -5.88 9.60 10.03
C GLN A 13 -5.18 10.80 10.64
N ALA A 14 -4.49 10.55 11.76
CA ALA A 14 -3.71 11.61 12.41
C ALA A 14 -2.36 11.75 11.71
N LEU A 15 -2.37 12.29 10.50
CA LEU A 15 -1.13 12.57 9.78
C LEU A 15 -0.56 13.90 10.23
N PRO A 16 0.76 14.02 10.38
CA PRO A 16 1.77 12.96 10.14
C PRO A 16 1.70 11.83 11.15
N GLY A 17 2.09 10.65 10.73
CA GLY A 17 2.09 9.47 11.59
C GLY A 17 2.29 8.19 10.78
N ILE A 18 2.25 7.06 11.47
CA ILE A 18 2.39 5.76 10.83
C ILE A 18 1.09 5.41 10.11
N TYR A 19 1.22 5.10 8.82
CA TYR A 19 0.09 4.65 8.01
C TYR A 19 0.32 3.19 7.61
N MET A 20 -0.72 2.38 7.67
CA MET A 20 -0.65 0.98 7.28
C MET A 20 -1.22 0.80 5.88
N PHE A 21 -0.36 0.38 4.95
CA PHE A 21 -0.77 0.00 3.60
C PHE A 21 -1.00 -1.50 3.56
N LYS A 22 -2.07 -1.91 2.89
CA LYS A 22 -2.36 -3.32 2.66
C LYS A 22 -2.68 -3.54 1.20
N PHE A 23 -1.99 -4.51 0.61
CA PHE A 23 -2.19 -4.87 -0.80
C PHE A 23 -2.30 -6.37 -0.94
N ILE A 24 -3.01 -6.77 -1.98
CA ILE A 24 -2.97 -8.15 -2.47
C ILE A 24 -2.40 -8.08 -3.88
N ALA A 25 -1.38 -8.88 -4.13
CA ALA A 25 -0.66 -8.86 -5.41
C ALA A 25 -0.42 -10.29 -5.89
N PRO A 26 -0.43 -10.48 -7.24
CA PRO A 26 0.06 -11.75 -7.78
C PRO A 26 1.49 -12.01 -7.31
N GLU A 27 1.85 -13.28 -7.13
CA GLU A 27 3.16 -13.65 -6.63
C GLU A 27 4.29 -12.99 -7.43
N ASP A 28 4.17 -12.98 -8.76
CA ASP A 28 5.19 -12.42 -9.64
C ASP A 28 5.25 -10.89 -9.61
N LYS A 29 4.33 -10.23 -8.90
CA LYS A 29 4.29 -8.77 -8.79
C LYS A 29 4.67 -8.28 -7.40
N GLN A 30 4.96 -9.17 -6.45
CA GLN A 30 5.23 -8.73 -5.09
C GLN A 30 6.45 -7.81 -5.00
N GLU A 31 7.50 -8.08 -5.77
CA GLU A 31 8.69 -7.24 -5.73
C GLU A 31 8.42 -5.84 -6.25
N ALA A 32 7.52 -5.69 -7.22
CA ALA A 32 7.12 -4.38 -7.71
C ALA A 32 6.42 -3.55 -6.63
N VAL A 33 5.60 -4.21 -5.80
CA VAL A 33 4.93 -3.53 -4.68
C VAL A 33 5.94 -3.20 -3.58
N ILE A 34 6.81 -4.16 -3.24
CA ILE A 34 7.84 -3.94 -2.21
C ILE A 34 8.75 -2.78 -2.60
N ALA A 35 9.02 -2.61 -3.89
CA ALA A 35 9.90 -1.54 -4.38
C ALA A 35 9.33 -0.13 -4.13
N LEU A 36 8.03 -0.01 -3.80
CA LEU A 36 7.42 1.26 -3.45
C LEU A 36 7.80 1.70 -2.03
N PHE A 37 8.35 0.80 -1.23
CA PHE A 37 8.67 1.02 0.17
C PHE A 37 10.10 0.61 0.46
N ASP A 38 10.53 0.80 1.72
CA ASP A 38 11.72 0.14 2.23
C ASP A 38 11.33 -1.32 2.54
N ARG A 39 12.10 -2.27 2.03
CA ARG A 39 11.80 -3.71 2.23
C ARG A 39 11.61 -4.06 3.71
N ARG A 40 12.33 -3.39 4.61
CA ARG A 40 12.24 -3.64 6.05
C ARG A 40 10.87 -3.31 6.63
N ASP A 41 10.13 -2.44 5.97
CA ASP A 41 8.81 -2.00 6.43
C ASP A 41 7.68 -2.87 5.91
N VAL A 42 7.99 -3.83 5.01
CA VAL A 42 6.99 -4.65 4.35
C VAL A 42 7.01 -6.06 4.90
N THR A 43 5.83 -6.54 5.29
CA THR A 43 5.61 -7.94 5.67
C THR A 43 4.77 -8.59 4.58
N SER A 44 5.19 -9.78 4.12
CA SER A 44 4.45 -10.51 3.10
C SER A 44 3.96 -11.83 3.66
N ARG A 45 2.81 -12.27 3.13
CA ARG A 45 2.21 -13.53 3.51
C ARG A 45 1.57 -14.17 2.29
N ALA A 46 2.00 -15.39 1.97
CA ALA A 46 1.46 -16.12 0.83
C ALA A 46 0.03 -16.60 1.12
N SER A 47 -0.81 -16.57 0.10
CA SER A 47 -2.12 -17.19 0.19
C SER A 47 -1.98 -18.72 0.21
N ARG A 48 -3.08 -19.39 0.55
CA ARG A 48 -3.08 -20.84 0.70
C ARG A 48 -2.57 -21.56 -0.56
N ASN A 49 -2.93 -21.07 -1.73
CA ASN A 49 -2.52 -21.68 -3.01
C ASN A 49 -1.28 -21.04 -3.64
N GLY A 50 -0.69 -20.04 -2.98
CA GLY A 50 0.53 -19.40 -3.45
C GLY A 50 0.40 -18.46 -4.63
N ARG A 51 -0.80 -18.25 -5.16
CA ARG A 51 -0.99 -17.39 -6.33
C ARG A 51 -0.95 -15.91 -6.00
N TYR A 52 -1.36 -15.55 -4.80
CA TYR A 52 -1.45 -14.17 -4.35
C TYR A 52 -0.70 -14.01 -3.05
N ILE A 53 -0.13 -12.83 -2.90
CA ILE A 53 0.62 -12.46 -1.70
C ILE A 53 -0.09 -11.28 -1.05
N SER A 54 -0.30 -11.37 0.25
CA SER A 54 -0.77 -10.25 1.06
C SER A 54 0.45 -9.48 1.53
N LEU A 55 0.46 -8.18 1.27
CA LEU A 55 1.58 -7.30 1.61
C LEU A 55 1.09 -6.22 2.55
N THR A 56 1.78 -6.04 3.66
CA THR A 56 1.47 -5.01 4.65
C THR A 56 2.70 -4.15 4.86
N ALA A 57 2.55 -2.84 4.74
CA ALA A 57 3.62 -1.89 4.98
C ALA A 57 3.18 -0.87 6.01
N GLN A 58 3.93 -0.73 7.09
CA GLN A 58 3.70 0.30 8.12
C GLN A 58 4.78 1.35 7.96
N VAL A 59 4.41 2.53 7.48
CA VAL A 59 5.36 3.56 7.07
C VAL A 59 4.91 4.91 7.59
N TYR A 60 5.86 5.70 8.06
CA TYR A 60 5.59 7.08 8.45
C TYR A 60 5.24 7.89 7.19
N MET A 61 4.09 8.56 7.26
CA MET A 61 3.62 9.45 6.20
C MET A 61 3.39 10.84 6.78
N GLU A 62 3.86 11.86 6.09
CA GLU A 62 3.70 13.23 6.55
C GLU A 62 2.36 13.81 6.13
N THR A 63 1.92 13.53 4.92
CA THR A 63 0.70 14.11 4.35
C THR A 63 -0.13 13.04 3.69
N SER A 64 -1.43 13.35 3.51
CA SER A 64 -2.33 12.47 2.76
C SER A 64 -1.88 12.34 1.30
N GLN A 65 -1.24 13.39 0.75
CA GLN A 65 -0.75 13.31 -0.62
C GLN A 65 0.35 12.25 -0.77
N ASP A 66 1.23 12.11 0.25
CA ASP A 66 2.24 11.06 0.24
C ASP A 66 1.62 9.68 0.17
N VAL A 67 0.54 9.46 0.94
CA VAL A 67 -0.19 8.20 0.91
C VAL A 67 -0.80 7.96 -0.47
N ILE A 68 -1.44 8.99 -1.03
CA ILE A 68 -2.11 8.90 -2.33
C ILE A 68 -1.10 8.61 -3.43
N ASP A 69 0.09 9.20 -3.38
CA ASP A 69 1.13 8.95 -4.39
C ASP A 69 1.54 7.47 -4.41
N ILE A 70 1.65 6.86 -3.24
CA ILE A 70 1.98 5.44 -3.14
C ILE A 70 0.83 4.59 -3.68
N LEU A 71 -0.41 4.91 -3.29
CA LEU A 71 -1.57 4.18 -3.77
C LEU A 71 -1.71 4.27 -5.30
N ALA A 72 -1.44 5.44 -5.86
CA ALA A 72 -1.50 5.64 -7.30
C ALA A 72 -0.41 4.83 -8.01
N SER A 73 0.79 4.76 -7.43
CA SER A 73 1.88 3.96 -7.99
C SER A 73 1.53 2.47 -7.95
N ALA A 74 0.96 2.01 -6.85
CA ALA A 74 0.54 0.61 -6.71
C ALA A 74 -0.56 0.26 -7.72
N ALA A 75 -1.47 1.19 -7.99
CA ALA A 75 -2.57 0.97 -8.93
C ALA A 75 -2.09 0.76 -10.36
N LYS A 76 -0.86 1.18 -10.68
CA LYS A 76 -0.27 0.96 -12.01
C LYS A 76 0.29 -0.45 -12.18
N ILE A 77 0.44 -1.20 -11.10
CA ILE A 77 0.99 -2.56 -11.16
C ILE A 77 -0.16 -3.51 -11.47
N PRO A 78 -0.09 -4.26 -12.59
CA PRO A 78 -1.19 -5.15 -12.98
C PRO A 78 -1.53 -6.17 -11.90
N GLY A 79 -2.81 -6.33 -11.61
CA GLY A 79 -3.31 -7.34 -10.69
C GLY A 79 -3.20 -6.98 -9.21
N VAL A 80 -2.65 -5.83 -8.86
CA VAL A 80 -2.52 -5.40 -7.47
C VAL A 80 -3.81 -4.74 -7.01
N ILE A 81 -4.27 -5.14 -5.84
CA ILE A 81 -5.47 -4.61 -5.21
C ILE A 81 -5.07 -3.96 -3.89
N SER A 82 -5.50 -2.72 -3.70
CA SER A 82 -5.32 -2.00 -2.44
C SER A 82 -6.52 -2.28 -1.53
N LEU A 83 -6.26 -2.63 -0.30
CA LEU A 83 -7.31 -2.93 0.68
C LEU A 83 -7.57 -1.75 1.61
#